data_0f95cba40559cdbef97a9f1f32302f3d
#
_entry.id   0f95cba40559cdbef97a9f1f32302f3d
#
_cell.length_a   1.000
_cell.length_b   1.000
_cell.length_c   1.000
_cell.angle_alpha   90.00
_cell.angle_beta   90.00
_cell.angle_gamma   90.00
#
_symmetry.space_group_name_H-M   'P 1'
#
loop_
_entity.id
_entity.type
_entity.pdbx_description
1 polymer ?
#
loop_
_entity_poly.entity_id
_entity_poly.type
_entity_poly.pdbx_seq_one_letter_code
_entity_poly.pdbx_strand_id
1 'polypeptide(L)'
;MLIAHSVGRSLSKRQKIMIRKCSESDIKAIFEIINDAALAYKGVIPGDRWHEPYMSAEEIRDEIKDGVVFWGFEQEGFLAGVMGIQDKGDVALIRHAYVLTRFRRQTIGEKLLKHLEDLTDKPILIGTWKDASWAIKFYCKNGYDQVSEEAKDRLLRTYWSIPERQIETSVVLANQKGQKKGRA
;
A
#
# COMPACT_ATOMS: atom_id res chain seq x y z
N MET A 1 -23.88 58.24 11.12
CA MET A 1 -23.43 57.55 9.91
C MET A 1 -22.62 56.33 10.37
N LEU A 2 -23.29 55.17 10.49
CA LEU A 2 -22.69 53.93 10.98
C LEU A 2 -22.23 53.10 9.76
N ILE A 3 -20.93 52.84 9.67
CA ILE A 3 -20.35 51.97 8.63
C ILE A 3 -20.35 50.57 9.19
N ALA A 4 -21.23 49.70 8.65
CA ALA A 4 -21.27 48.28 8.97
C ALA A 4 -20.11 47.56 8.23
N HIS A 5 -19.12 47.06 8.99
CA HIS A 5 -18.09 46.17 8.45
C HIS A 5 -18.68 44.76 8.31
N SER A 6 -18.94 44.38 7.06
CA SER A 6 -19.29 43.01 6.69
C SER A 6 -18.06 42.13 6.80
N VAL A 7 -17.99 41.33 7.87
CA VAL A 7 -16.99 40.26 8.00
C VAL A 7 -17.44 39.10 7.11
N GLY A 8 -16.85 39.03 5.96
CA GLY A 8 -17.03 37.88 5.05
C GLY A 8 -16.51 36.60 5.70
N ARG A 9 -17.42 35.73 6.14
CA ARG A 9 -17.07 34.35 6.51
C ARG A 9 -16.54 33.63 5.26
N SER A 10 -15.23 33.42 5.23
CA SER A 10 -14.59 32.48 4.29
C SER A 10 -15.18 31.10 4.55
N LEU A 11 -16.05 30.65 3.65
CA LEU A 11 -16.51 29.27 3.63
C LEU A 11 -15.29 28.41 3.28
N SER A 12 -14.72 27.72 4.28
CA SER A 12 -13.74 26.66 4.10
C SER A 12 -14.32 25.67 3.08
N LYS A 13 -13.75 25.62 1.87
CA LYS A 13 -14.06 24.57 0.90
C LYS A 13 -13.74 23.24 1.60
N ARG A 14 -14.75 22.46 1.94
CA ARG A 14 -14.54 21.08 2.43
C ARG A 14 -13.68 20.39 1.41
N GLN A 15 -12.46 20.03 1.78
CA GLN A 15 -11.57 19.25 0.96
C GLN A 15 -12.31 17.98 0.54
N LYS A 16 -12.51 17.81 -0.77
CA LYS A 16 -13.14 16.60 -1.30
C LYS A 16 -12.12 15.46 -1.21
N ILE A 17 -12.28 14.61 -0.22
CA ILE A 17 -11.47 13.41 -0.01
C ILE A 17 -12.29 12.21 -0.47
N MET A 18 -11.70 11.32 -1.26
CA MET A 18 -12.34 10.12 -1.78
C MET A 18 -11.32 8.99 -1.95
N ILE A 19 -11.74 7.77 -1.61
CA ILE A 19 -11.01 6.57 -2.03
C ILE A 19 -11.73 6.00 -3.24
N ARG A 20 -11.01 5.78 -4.33
CA ARG A 20 -11.56 5.24 -5.56
C ARG A 20 -10.63 4.23 -6.22
N LYS A 21 -11.21 3.35 -7.01
CA LYS A 21 -10.44 2.47 -7.88
C LYS A 21 -9.67 3.30 -8.90
N CYS A 22 -8.41 2.95 -9.11
CA CYS A 22 -7.57 3.55 -10.14
C CYS A 22 -7.89 2.97 -11.53
N SER A 23 -7.63 3.76 -12.56
CA SER A 23 -7.80 3.42 -13.97
C SER A 23 -6.47 3.53 -14.72
N GLU A 24 -6.46 3.21 -16.02
CA GLU A 24 -5.27 3.38 -16.88
C GLU A 24 -4.75 4.82 -16.89
N SER A 25 -5.63 5.81 -16.79
CA SER A 25 -5.23 7.23 -16.73
C SER A 25 -4.46 7.59 -15.45
N ASP A 26 -4.51 6.76 -14.41
CA ASP A 26 -3.82 6.99 -13.14
C ASP A 26 -2.40 6.40 -13.10
N ILE A 27 -1.97 5.64 -14.12
CA ILE A 27 -0.65 4.95 -14.14
C ILE A 27 0.49 5.92 -13.84
N LYS A 28 0.46 7.12 -14.42
CA LYS A 28 1.48 8.14 -14.16
C LYS A 28 1.50 8.56 -12.70
N ALA A 29 0.35 8.79 -12.10
CA ALA A 29 0.25 9.17 -10.68
C ALA A 29 0.68 8.00 -9.76
N ILE A 30 0.30 6.76 -10.08
CA ILE A 30 0.74 5.55 -9.36
C ILE A 30 2.27 5.45 -9.40
N PHE A 31 2.87 5.61 -10.59
CA PHE A 31 4.32 5.61 -10.77
C PHE A 31 5.02 6.68 -9.91
N GLU A 32 4.53 7.91 -9.93
CA GLU A 32 5.09 9.01 -9.14
C GLU A 32 4.99 8.73 -7.64
N ILE A 33 3.85 8.23 -7.15
CA ILE A 33 3.63 7.92 -5.74
C ILE A 33 4.53 6.78 -5.27
N ILE A 34 4.62 5.69 -6.04
CA ILE A 34 5.46 4.54 -5.69
C ILE A 34 6.91 4.97 -5.60
N ASN A 35 7.43 5.66 -6.61
CA ASN A 35 8.84 6.01 -6.67
C ASN A 35 9.24 7.11 -5.68
N ASP A 36 8.37 8.07 -5.38
CA ASP A 36 8.59 9.04 -4.28
C ASP A 36 8.67 8.32 -2.93
N ALA A 37 7.71 7.47 -2.63
CA ALA A 37 7.64 6.80 -1.34
C ALA A 37 8.72 5.73 -1.17
N ALA A 38 9.11 5.04 -2.25
CA ALA A 38 10.11 3.98 -2.25
C ALA A 38 11.52 4.49 -1.95
N LEU A 39 11.79 5.80 -2.07
CA LEU A 39 13.07 6.38 -1.63
C LEU A 39 13.43 6.04 -0.18
N ALA A 40 12.44 5.74 0.66
CA ALA A 40 12.66 5.27 2.02
C ALA A 40 13.36 3.90 2.10
N TYR A 41 13.32 3.11 1.02
CA TYR A 41 14.00 1.81 0.95
C TYR A 41 15.47 1.91 0.54
N LYS A 42 15.89 3.04 -0.03
CA LYS A 42 17.28 3.26 -0.48
C LYS A 42 18.24 3.13 0.70
N GLY A 43 19.19 2.20 0.60
CA GLY A 43 20.15 1.90 1.66
C GLY A 43 19.57 1.07 2.83
N VAL A 44 18.30 0.66 2.77
CA VAL A 44 17.65 -0.20 3.78
C VAL A 44 17.46 -1.61 3.25
N ILE A 45 16.98 -1.76 2.01
CA ILE A 45 16.84 -3.07 1.37
C ILE A 45 18.19 -3.48 0.74
N PRO A 46 18.38 -4.78 0.40
CA PRO A 46 19.58 -5.23 -0.28
C PRO A 46 19.88 -4.38 -1.52
N GLY A 47 21.15 -3.95 -1.68
CA GLY A 47 21.55 -3.09 -2.78
C GLY A 47 21.33 -3.70 -4.17
N ASP A 48 21.36 -5.03 -4.27
CA ASP A 48 21.02 -5.79 -5.47
C ASP A 48 19.52 -5.80 -5.80
N ARG A 49 18.70 -5.26 -4.92
CA ARG A 49 17.25 -5.09 -5.07
C ARG A 49 16.81 -3.65 -5.21
N TRP A 50 17.73 -2.71 -5.09
CA TRP A 50 17.45 -1.30 -5.30
C TRP A 50 17.83 -0.88 -6.72
N HIS A 51 16.90 -0.27 -7.42
CA HIS A 51 17.13 0.39 -8.72
C HIS A 51 16.29 1.66 -8.84
N GLU A 52 16.61 2.51 -9.77
CA GLU A 52 15.86 3.74 -10.06
C GLU A 52 15.44 3.76 -11.54
N PRO A 53 14.12 3.90 -11.83
CA PRO A 53 13.02 3.97 -10.87
C PRO A 53 12.86 2.66 -10.10
N TYR A 54 12.34 2.73 -8.86
CA TYR A 54 12.09 1.53 -8.03
C TYR A 54 11.04 0.60 -8.66
N MET A 55 10.08 1.20 -9.37
CA MET A 55 9.08 0.50 -10.15
C MET A 55 8.78 1.29 -11.43
N SER A 56 8.94 0.68 -12.58
CA SER A 56 8.63 1.30 -13.87
C SER A 56 7.12 1.32 -14.15
N ALA A 57 6.70 2.13 -15.10
CA ALA A 57 5.29 2.15 -15.54
C ALA A 57 4.88 0.84 -16.23
N GLU A 58 5.83 0.12 -16.83
CA GLU A 58 5.60 -1.21 -17.44
C GLU A 58 5.33 -2.25 -16.35
N GLU A 59 6.17 -2.31 -15.31
CA GLU A 59 5.97 -3.21 -14.17
C GLU A 59 4.62 -2.95 -13.48
N ILE A 60 4.18 -1.68 -13.35
CA ILE A 60 2.85 -1.36 -12.82
C ILE A 60 1.74 -1.97 -13.69
N ARG A 61 1.87 -1.88 -15.01
CA ARG A 61 0.89 -2.50 -15.93
C ARG A 61 0.90 -4.02 -15.85
N ASP A 62 2.06 -4.61 -15.68
CA ASP A 62 2.18 -6.07 -15.55
C ASP A 62 1.57 -6.55 -14.23
N GLU A 63 1.75 -5.83 -13.12
CA GLU A 63 1.05 -6.09 -11.86
C GLU A 63 -0.50 -6.01 -12.03
N ILE A 64 -0.99 -5.02 -12.78
CA ILE A 64 -2.43 -4.90 -13.07
C ILE A 64 -2.92 -6.07 -13.93
N LYS A 65 -2.17 -6.51 -14.93
CA LYS A 65 -2.48 -7.70 -15.75
C LYS A 65 -2.48 -8.98 -14.92
N ASP A 66 -1.59 -9.07 -13.90
CA ASP A 66 -1.53 -10.19 -12.94
C ASP A 66 -2.66 -10.13 -11.89
N GLY A 67 -3.56 -9.16 -12.00
CA GLY A 67 -4.76 -9.05 -11.17
C GLY A 67 -4.66 -8.11 -9.98
N VAL A 68 -3.62 -7.30 -9.86
CA VAL A 68 -3.56 -6.25 -8.85
C VAL A 68 -4.53 -5.14 -9.20
N VAL A 69 -5.44 -4.84 -8.30
CA VAL A 69 -6.39 -3.72 -8.41
C VAL A 69 -5.92 -2.59 -7.50
N PHE A 70 -5.46 -1.49 -8.10
CA PHE A 70 -5.05 -0.31 -7.34
C PHE A 70 -6.25 0.54 -6.91
N TRP A 71 -6.20 1.00 -5.68
CA TRP A 71 -7.11 2.00 -5.10
C TRP A 71 -6.30 3.21 -4.68
N GLY A 72 -6.84 4.39 -4.99
CA GLY A 72 -6.18 5.67 -4.73
C GLY A 72 -6.93 6.49 -3.71
N PHE A 73 -6.17 7.13 -2.80
CA PHE A 73 -6.69 8.18 -1.94
C PHE A 73 -6.56 9.51 -2.68
N GLU A 74 -7.70 10.02 -3.15
CA GLU A 74 -7.80 11.28 -3.88
C GLU A 74 -8.14 12.42 -2.93
N GLN A 75 -7.37 13.48 -3.03
CA GLN A 75 -7.57 14.72 -2.29
C GLN A 75 -7.39 15.89 -3.26
N GLU A 76 -8.37 16.78 -3.33
CA GLU A 76 -8.34 17.97 -4.18
C GLU A 76 -8.05 17.68 -5.68
N GLY A 77 -8.49 16.52 -6.16
CA GLY A 77 -8.35 16.13 -7.59
C GLY A 77 -7.02 15.46 -7.94
N PHE A 78 -6.16 15.15 -6.98
CA PHE A 78 -4.94 14.36 -7.21
C PHE A 78 -4.83 13.18 -6.24
N LEU A 79 -4.08 12.15 -6.61
CA LEU A 79 -3.81 11.01 -5.74
C LEU A 79 -2.67 11.33 -4.77
N ALA A 80 -2.93 11.19 -3.48
CA ALA A 80 -1.95 11.37 -2.42
C ALA A 80 -1.34 10.04 -1.93
N GLY A 81 -1.99 8.91 -2.22
CA GLY A 81 -1.51 7.58 -1.89
C GLY A 81 -2.26 6.53 -2.70
N VAL A 82 -1.64 5.36 -2.82
CA VAL A 82 -2.20 4.18 -3.51
C VAL A 82 -1.94 2.92 -2.70
N MET A 83 -2.84 1.95 -2.88
CA MET A 83 -2.67 0.61 -2.32
C MET A 83 -3.34 -0.40 -3.25
N GLY A 84 -2.66 -1.50 -3.55
CA GLY A 84 -3.18 -2.58 -4.37
C GLY A 84 -3.79 -3.70 -3.54
N ILE A 85 -4.83 -4.34 -4.08
CA ILE A 85 -5.34 -5.62 -3.59
C ILE A 85 -5.34 -6.62 -4.73
N GLN A 86 -4.91 -7.84 -4.45
CA GLN A 86 -4.87 -8.93 -5.42
C GLN A 86 -5.58 -10.16 -4.85
N ASP A 87 -6.54 -10.69 -5.58
CA ASP A 87 -7.24 -11.94 -5.24
C ASP A 87 -6.39 -13.13 -5.69
N LYS A 88 -6.05 -14.02 -4.78
CA LYS A 88 -5.31 -15.27 -5.03
C LYS A 88 -6.17 -16.52 -4.74
N GLY A 89 -7.49 -16.41 -4.88
CA GLY A 89 -8.43 -17.49 -4.66
C GLY A 89 -8.82 -17.65 -3.20
N ASP A 90 -7.98 -18.24 -2.39
CA ASP A 90 -8.25 -18.51 -0.97
C ASP A 90 -7.69 -17.44 -0.01
N VAL A 91 -6.89 -16.50 -0.50
CA VAL A 91 -6.38 -15.34 0.22
C VAL A 91 -6.48 -14.08 -0.65
N ALA A 92 -6.39 -12.91 -0.04
CA ALA A 92 -6.15 -11.64 -0.70
C ALA A 92 -4.78 -11.10 -0.29
N LEU A 93 -4.04 -10.50 -1.22
CA LEU A 93 -2.77 -9.85 -0.94
C LEU A 93 -2.96 -8.34 -0.94
N ILE A 94 -2.42 -7.65 0.05
CA ILE A 94 -2.18 -6.21 -0.03
C ILE A 94 -0.82 -5.99 -0.66
N ARG A 95 -0.81 -5.18 -1.71
CA ARG A 95 0.38 -4.91 -2.52
C ARG A 95 0.55 -3.41 -2.74
N HIS A 96 1.81 -2.98 -2.95
CA HIS A 96 2.12 -1.62 -3.39
C HIS A 96 1.45 -0.51 -2.55
N ALA A 97 1.59 -0.58 -1.22
CA ALA A 97 1.03 0.37 -0.29
C ALA A 97 1.97 1.58 -0.12
N TYR A 98 1.66 2.67 -0.80
CA TYR A 98 2.51 3.85 -0.85
C TYR A 98 1.71 5.13 -0.64
N VAL A 99 2.30 6.08 0.09
CA VAL A 99 1.77 7.43 0.30
C VAL A 99 2.88 8.42 0.00
N LEU A 100 2.59 9.43 -0.82
CA LEU A 100 3.54 10.50 -1.12
C LEU A 100 4.21 11.02 0.15
N THR A 101 5.52 11.20 0.12
CA THR A 101 6.33 11.58 1.30
C THR A 101 5.77 12.81 2.00
N ARG A 102 5.32 13.82 1.26
CA ARG A 102 4.73 15.05 1.79
C ARG A 102 3.38 14.86 2.49
N PHE A 103 2.70 13.72 2.30
CA PHE A 103 1.41 13.39 2.91
C PHE A 103 1.49 12.27 3.96
N ARG A 104 2.68 11.87 4.36
CA ARG A 104 2.87 10.89 5.44
C ARG A 104 2.28 11.40 6.76
N ARG A 105 1.92 10.48 7.66
CA ARG A 105 1.35 10.75 8.99
C ARG A 105 -0.03 11.46 8.97
N GLN A 106 -0.77 11.38 7.85
CA GLN A 106 -2.12 11.91 7.70
C GLN A 106 -3.19 10.81 7.61
N THR A 107 -2.92 9.65 8.18
CA THR A 107 -3.83 8.48 8.21
C THR A 107 -4.25 7.94 6.83
N ILE A 108 -3.64 8.40 5.72
CA ILE A 108 -4.00 7.99 4.35
C ILE A 108 -3.82 6.48 4.17
N GLY A 109 -2.67 5.93 4.61
CA GLY A 109 -2.41 4.49 4.54
C GLY A 109 -3.40 3.66 5.36
N GLU A 110 -3.77 4.12 6.55
CA GLU A 110 -4.76 3.46 7.41
C GLU A 110 -6.14 3.44 6.75
N LYS A 111 -6.55 4.55 6.12
CA LYS A 111 -7.83 4.65 5.42
C LYS A 111 -7.88 3.77 4.18
N LEU A 112 -6.79 3.72 3.39
CA LEU A 112 -6.67 2.81 2.24
C LEU A 112 -6.73 1.36 2.69
N LEU A 113 -5.94 0.98 3.70
CA LEU A 113 -5.92 -0.39 4.22
C LEU A 113 -7.31 -0.82 4.69
N LYS A 114 -7.97 0.00 5.51
CA LYS A 114 -9.33 -0.28 5.99
C LYS A 114 -10.32 -0.44 4.84
N HIS A 115 -10.25 0.44 3.83
CA HIS A 115 -11.11 0.33 2.65
C HIS A 115 -10.90 -1.00 1.92
N LEU A 116 -9.65 -1.46 1.75
CA LEU A 116 -9.36 -2.72 1.08
C LEU A 116 -9.76 -3.94 1.91
N GLU A 117 -9.65 -3.86 3.24
CA GLU A 117 -10.15 -4.90 4.15
C GLU A 117 -11.67 -5.09 4.01
N ASP A 118 -12.41 -4.00 3.82
CA ASP A 118 -13.87 -4.03 3.67
C ASP A 118 -14.33 -4.60 2.30
N LEU A 119 -13.39 -4.75 1.33
CA LEU A 119 -13.69 -5.35 0.01
C LEU A 119 -13.64 -6.89 0.00
N THR A 120 -13.15 -7.53 1.06
CA THR A 120 -12.95 -8.98 1.06
C THR A 120 -13.16 -9.62 2.43
N ASP A 121 -13.78 -10.80 2.42
CA ASP A 121 -13.87 -11.66 3.60
C ASP A 121 -12.72 -12.67 3.71
N LYS A 122 -11.80 -12.69 2.72
CA LYS A 122 -10.68 -13.63 2.69
C LYS A 122 -9.62 -13.29 3.75
N PRO A 123 -8.80 -14.27 4.14
CA PRO A 123 -7.54 -14.01 4.83
C PRO A 123 -6.69 -13.03 4.04
N ILE A 124 -6.12 -12.01 4.71
CA ILE A 124 -5.26 -11.01 4.05
C ILE A 124 -3.82 -11.25 4.47
N LEU A 125 -2.95 -11.30 3.46
CA LEU A 125 -1.50 -11.45 3.62
C LEU A 125 -0.79 -10.23 3.03
N ILE A 126 0.32 -9.85 3.66
CA ILE A 126 1.16 -8.70 3.28
C ILE A 126 2.62 -9.14 3.28
N GLY A 127 3.28 -9.04 2.14
CA GLY A 127 4.73 -9.23 2.04
C GLY A 127 5.45 -7.88 2.08
N THR A 128 6.49 -7.76 2.90
CA THR A 128 7.36 -6.56 2.92
C THR A 128 8.79 -6.93 3.26
N TRP A 129 9.74 -6.01 3.02
CA TRP A 129 11.14 -6.19 3.36
C TRP A 129 11.33 -6.29 4.87
N LYS A 130 12.13 -7.26 5.34
CA LYS A 130 12.38 -7.48 6.78
C LYS A 130 13.01 -6.26 7.48
N ASP A 131 13.80 -5.48 6.76
CA ASP A 131 14.48 -4.30 7.29
C ASP A 131 13.62 -3.02 7.21
N ALA A 132 12.46 -3.08 6.56
CA ALA A 132 11.50 -1.98 6.50
C ALA A 132 10.67 -1.88 7.79
N SER A 133 11.33 -1.57 8.90
CA SER A 133 10.72 -1.58 10.24
C SER A 133 9.50 -0.66 10.37
N TRP A 134 9.45 0.44 9.62
CA TRP A 134 8.30 1.34 9.60
C TRP A 134 7.06 0.71 8.96
N ALA A 135 7.24 -0.09 7.89
CA ALA A 135 6.15 -0.80 7.23
C ALA A 135 5.60 -1.91 8.15
N ILE A 136 6.49 -2.68 8.77
CA ILE A 136 6.12 -3.71 9.75
C ILE A 136 5.32 -3.08 10.90
N LYS A 137 5.83 -1.99 11.50
CA LYS A 137 5.14 -1.27 12.58
C LYS A 137 3.77 -0.74 12.15
N PHE A 138 3.66 -0.25 10.92
CA PHE A 138 2.40 0.23 10.37
C PHE A 138 1.36 -0.90 10.33
N TYR A 139 1.70 -2.06 9.80
CA TYR A 139 0.77 -3.19 9.72
C TYR A 139 0.46 -3.79 11.09
N CYS A 140 1.46 -3.93 11.97
CA CYS A 140 1.21 -4.39 13.35
C CYS A 140 0.23 -3.48 14.11
N LYS A 141 0.38 -2.15 13.98
CA LYS A 141 -0.56 -1.19 14.55
C LYS A 141 -1.99 -1.35 14.02
N ASN A 142 -2.13 -1.86 12.80
CA ASN A 142 -3.42 -2.09 12.15
C ASN A 142 -3.95 -3.54 12.29
N GLY A 143 -3.42 -4.31 13.26
CA GLY A 143 -3.96 -5.63 13.61
C GLY A 143 -3.43 -6.80 12.79
N TYR A 144 -2.26 -6.63 12.17
CA TYR A 144 -1.53 -7.70 11.49
C TYR A 144 -0.36 -8.17 12.35
N ASP A 145 -0.12 -9.46 12.35
CA ASP A 145 1.02 -10.06 13.03
C ASP A 145 1.93 -10.75 12.02
N GLN A 146 3.24 -10.77 12.31
CA GLN A 146 4.18 -11.55 11.51
C GLN A 146 3.92 -13.05 11.71
N VAL A 147 4.01 -13.80 10.64
CA VAL A 147 3.98 -15.26 10.67
C VAL A 147 5.39 -15.82 10.99
N SER A 148 5.49 -17.12 11.30
CA SER A 148 6.80 -17.77 11.49
C SER A 148 7.62 -17.81 10.18
N GLU A 149 8.93 -18.02 10.28
CA GLU A 149 9.81 -18.11 9.11
C GLU A 149 9.38 -19.24 8.15
N GLU A 150 9.02 -20.41 8.68
CA GLU A 150 8.55 -21.54 7.86
C GLU A 150 7.24 -21.20 7.13
N ALA A 151 6.32 -20.52 7.83
CA ALA A 151 5.07 -20.06 7.24
C ALA A 151 5.33 -18.97 6.17
N LYS A 152 6.22 -18.02 6.44
CA LYS A 152 6.63 -16.98 5.50
C LYS A 152 7.15 -17.60 4.20
N ASP A 153 8.10 -18.53 4.27
CA ASP A 153 8.69 -19.16 3.08
C ASP A 153 7.63 -19.88 2.24
N ARG A 154 6.78 -20.68 2.90
CA ARG A 154 5.69 -21.37 2.24
C ARG A 154 4.71 -20.38 1.57
N LEU A 155 4.26 -19.36 2.31
CA LEU A 155 3.28 -18.40 1.81
C LEU A 155 3.83 -17.56 0.65
N LEU A 156 5.09 -17.10 0.73
CA LEU A 156 5.73 -16.35 -0.34
C LEU A 156 5.85 -17.18 -1.61
N ARG A 157 6.27 -18.44 -1.52
CA ARG A 157 6.36 -19.35 -2.68
C ARG A 157 5.00 -19.70 -3.28
N THR A 158 3.95 -19.71 -2.45
CA THR A 158 2.59 -20.07 -2.90
C THR A 158 1.91 -18.91 -3.62
N TYR A 159 2.02 -17.70 -3.09
CA TYR A 159 1.16 -16.59 -3.51
C TYR A 159 1.89 -15.46 -4.23
N TRP A 160 3.24 -15.41 -4.18
CA TRP A 160 4.05 -14.38 -4.86
C TRP A 160 4.98 -14.99 -5.89
N SER A 161 5.11 -14.31 -7.03
CA SER A 161 6.12 -14.63 -8.06
C SER A 161 7.35 -13.74 -7.84
N ILE A 162 8.16 -14.06 -6.83
CA ILE A 162 9.37 -13.31 -6.47
C ILE A 162 10.60 -14.22 -6.42
N PRO A 163 11.80 -13.68 -6.70
CA PRO A 163 13.01 -14.48 -6.66
C PRO A 163 13.39 -14.87 -5.22
N GLU A 164 14.16 -15.96 -5.10
CA GLU A 164 14.60 -16.53 -3.82
C GLU A 164 15.24 -15.49 -2.90
N ARG A 165 16.10 -14.63 -3.45
CA ARG A 165 16.73 -13.53 -2.71
C ARG A 165 15.72 -12.59 -2.04
N GLN A 166 14.56 -12.38 -2.64
CA GLN A 166 13.51 -11.57 -2.05
C GLN A 166 12.75 -12.32 -0.97
N ILE A 167 12.57 -13.64 -1.12
CA ILE A 167 11.98 -14.50 -0.08
C ILE A 167 12.83 -14.43 1.20
N GLU A 168 14.15 -14.61 1.09
CA GLU A 168 15.11 -14.55 2.20
C GLU A 168 15.11 -13.21 2.95
N THR A 169 14.82 -12.13 2.26
CA THR A 169 14.91 -10.76 2.77
C THR A 169 13.55 -10.12 3.06
N SER A 170 12.48 -10.91 3.02
CA SER A 170 11.11 -10.47 3.29
C SER A 170 10.55 -11.07 4.58
N VAL A 171 9.48 -10.45 5.06
CA VAL A 171 8.57 -10.99 6.07
C VAL A 171 7.16 -11.02 5.51
N VAL A 172 6.31 -11.86 6.07
CA VAL A 172 4.87 -11.88 5.80
C VAL A 172 4.12 -11.50 7.07
N LEU A 173 3.18 -10.59 6.94
CA LEU A 173 2.23 -10.27 7.98
C LEU A 173 0.84 -10.74 7.54
N ALA A 174 0.03 -11.13 8.51
CA ALA A 174 -1.32 -11.64 8.25
C ALA A 174 -2.30 -11.09 9.28
N ASN A 175 -3.54 -10.83 8.87
CA ASN A 175 -4.63 -10.55 9.79
C ASN A 175 -5.03 -11.84 10.54
N GLN A 176 -5.97 -11.76 11.50
CA GLN A 176 -6.38 -12.93 12.30
C GLN A 176 -6.84 -14.12 11.45
N LYS A 177 -7.54 -13.87 10.33
CA LYS A 177 -7.95 -14.93 9.38
C LYS A 177 -6.73 -15.53 8.68
N GLY A 178 -5.77 -14.70 8.29
CA GLY A 178 -4.52 -15.10 7.63
C GLY A 178 -3.57 -15.85 8.55
N GLN A 179 -3.55 -15.57 9.87
CA GLN A 179 -2.74 -16.30 10.86
C GLN A 179 -3.12 -17.80 10.93
N LYS A 180 -4.39 -18.12 10.79
CA LYS A 180 -4.85 -19.53 10.72
C LYS A 180 -4.31 -20.23 9.47
N LYS A 181 -4.23 -19.54 8.35
CA LYS A 181 -3.68 -20.05 7.09
C LYS A 181 -2.17 -20.27 7.18
N GLY A 182 -1.45 -19.44 7.92
CA GLY A 182 -0.01 -19.58 8.15
C GLY A 182 0.36 -20.80 9.01
N ARG A 183 -0.58 -21.31 9.81
CA ARG A 183 -0.37 -22.48 10.70
C ARG A 183 -0.73 -23.82 10.03
N ALA A 184 -1.46 -23.82 8.95
CA ALA A 184 -1.84 -25.00 8.18
C ALA A 184 -0.76 -25.35 7.14
#